data_d6c411bc6acdc85587763447e4384454
#
_entry.id   d6c411bc6acdc85587763447e4384454
#
_cell.length_a   1.000
_cell.length_b   1.000
_cell.length_c   1.000
_cell.angle_alpha   90.00
_cell.angle_beta   90.00
_cell.angle_gamma   90.00
#
_symmetry.space_group_name_H-M   'P 1'
#
loop_
_entity.id
_entity.type
_entity.pdbx_description
1 polymer ?
#
loop_
_entity_poly.entity_id
_entity_poly.type
_entity_poly.pdbx_seq_one_letter_code
_entity_poly.pdbx_strand_id
1 'polypeptide(L)'
;ADLQSAGMASSETTADDVTAHLNARFGSRWSSEIMEHSNERGSVSVLCKLVVDGVSKMQFGSARANGDTGKALQRAADNALAKCADMFADADLPAPTDAAPSPSRQSPAPGQPQTVATQAAVSGGKLDIVTLDLIENALRNARHEMDAVLFRSAMSPVIREQHDEYPMITDPKGRMIVGQFGSYVPEMLKMKNFDLEPGDVILQSDPFMCGGAISHINDWIILVPVFFQGGLVGFTSMFGHMMDVGGPVPGSMPTAATSIFGEGLRIPPIKLYEGGVLNQAALDLIMTNTRTPALNYSDL
;
A
#
# COMPACT_ATOMS: atom_id res chain seq x y z
N ALA A 1 -35.40 -35.21 28.28
CA ALA A 1 -35.64 -35.07 26.86
C ALA A 1 -34.43 -34.39 26.27
N ASP A 2 -33.60 -35.19 25.68
CA ASP A 2 -32.28 -34.84 25.16
C ASP A 2 -32.39 -34.02 23.89
N LEU A 3 -31.67 -32.90 23.85
CA LEU A 3 -31.26 -32.24 22.62
C LEU A 3 -29.76 -32.49 22.42
N GLN A 4 -29.45 -33.53 21.68
CA GLN A 4 -28.14 -33.80 21.18
C GLN A 4 -27.79 -32.75 20.09
N SER A 5 -26.76 -31.97 20.39
CA SER A 5 -26.08 -31.09 19.48
C SER A 5 -25.40 -31.89 18.36
N ALA A 6 -25.82 -31.66 17.12
CA ALA A 6 -25.08 -32.11 15.95
C ALA A 6 -23.80 -31.27 15.82
N GLY A 7 -22.68 -31.85 16.22
CA GLY A 7 -21.36 -31.31 15.93
C GLY A 7 -21.05 -31.47 14.44
N MET A 8 -20.98 -30.37 13.71
CA MET A 8 -20.34 -30.35 12.41
C MET A 8 -18.82 -30.52 12.62
N ALA A 9 -18.32 -31.72 12.33
CA ALA A 9 -16.89 -31.97 12.22
C ALA A 9 -16.37 -31.14 11.04
N SER A 10 -15.43 -30.23 11.32
CA SER A 10 -14.65 -29.56 10.30
C SER A 10 -13.80 -30.61 9.60
N SER A 11 -14.14 -30.96 8.37
CA SER A 11 -13.28 -31.76 7.51
C SER A 11 -11.94 -31.04 7.34
N GLU A 12 -10.84 -31.70 7.69
CA GLU A 12 -9.48 -31.21 7.41
C GLU A 12 -9.32 -31.16 5.89
N THR A 13 -9.41 -29.96 5.30
CA THR A 13 -9.11 -29.74 3.89
C THR A 13 -7.61 -29.93 3.69
N THR A 14 -7.20 -30.81 2.79
CA THR A 14 -5.78 -31.07 2.47
C THR A 14 -5.29 -30.16 1.35
N ALA A 15 -3.98 -29.97 1.23
CA ALA A 15 -3.35 -29.16 0.16
C ALA A 15 -3.81 -29.57 -1.25
N ASP A 16 -3.96 -30.88 -1.46
CA ASP A 16 -4.44 -31.42 -2.75
C ASP A 16 -5.90 -31.00 -3.04
N ASP A 17 -6.73 -30.91 -2.00
CA ASP A 17 -8.13 -30.50 -2.13
C ASP A 17 -8.27 -29.01 -2.49
N VAL A 18 -7.44 -28.13 -1.88
CA VAL A 18 -7.47 -26.69 -2.18
C VAL A 18 -6.96 -26.41 -3.58
N THR A 19 -5.86 -27.03 -3.98
CA THR A 19 -5.32 -26.90 -5.34
C THR A 19 -6.29 -27.44 -6.39
N ALA A 20 -6.91 -28.58 -6.14
CA ALA A 20 -7.92 -29.16 -7.02
C ALA A 20 -9.14 -28.22 -7.15
N HIS A 21 -9.59 -27.63 -6.06
CA HIS A 21 -10.68 -26.66 -6.04
C HIS A 21 -10.35 -25.40 -6.86
N LEU A 22 -9.13 -24.84 -6.68
CA LEU A 22 -8.66 -23.68 -7.44
C LEU A 22 -8.53 -23.98 -8.94
N ASN A 23 -8.01 -25.15 -9.30
CA ASN A 23 -7.91 -25.59 -10.69
C ASN A 23 -9.29 -25.84 -11.32
N ALA A 24 -10.23 -26.41 -10.57
CA ALA A 24 -11.59 -26.60 -11.05
C ALA A 24 -12.31 -25.27 -11.30
N ARG A 25 -12.07 -24.27 -10.46
CA ARG A 25 -12.76 -22.98 -10.51
C ARG A 25 -12.10 -21.99 -11.46
N PHE A 26 -10.78 -21.94 -11.50
CA PHE A 26 -10.02 -20.90 -12.23
C PHE A 26 -9.14 -21.44 -13.37
N GLY A 27 -9.08 -22.78 -13.56
CA GLY A 27 -8.22 -23.40 -14.56
C GLY A 27 -6.74 -23.14 -14.28
N SER A 28 -5.99 -22.70 -15.31
CA SER A 28 -4.57 -22.32 -15.21
C SER A 28 -4.35 -20.81 -14.99
N ARG A 29 -5.42 -20.06 -14.73
CA ARG A 29 -5.39 -18.58 -14.66
C ARG A 29 -5.10 -18.02 -13.27
N TRP A 30 -4.61 -18.85 -12.35
CA TRP A 30 -4.31 -18.44 -11.00
C TRP A 30 -2.85 -18.72 -10.62
N SER A 31 -2.36 -17.94 -9.66
CA SER A 31 -1.09 -18.15 -8.96
C SER A 31 -1.25 -17.78 -7.50
N SER A 32 -0.46 -18.36 -6.63
CA SER A 32 -0.48 -18.06 -5.21
C SER A 32 0.92 -17.82 -4.67
N GLU A 33 1.00 -16.99 -3.64
CA GLU A 33 2.25 -16.66 -2.95
C GLU A 33 1.99 -16.58 -1.45
N ILE A 34 2.91 -17.16 -0.66
CA ILE A 34 2.92 -16.94 0.79
C ILE A 34 3.66 -15.63 1.03
N MET A 35 2.95 -14.64 1.53
CA MET A 35 3.47 -13.31 1.79
C MET A 35 4.18 -13.22 3.13
N GLU A 36 3.62 -13.87 4.15
CA GLU A 36 4.12 -13.80 5.52
C GLU A 36 3.72 -15.06 6.29
N HIS A 37 4.51 -15.45 7.28
CA HIS A 37 4.12 -16.44 8.25
C HIS A 37 4.70 -16.10 9.64
N SER A 38 3.96 -16.43 10.67
CA SER A 38 4.40 -16.32 12.06
C SER A 38 4.13 -17.62 12.82
N ASN A 39 4.91 -17.87 13.86
CA ASN A 39 4.71 -19.01 14.76
C ASN A 39 4.77 -18.48 16.20
N GLU A 40 3.60 -18.29 16.79
CA GLU A 40 3.49 -17.80 18.15
C GLU A 40 2.69 -18.76 19.03
N ARG A 41 3.23 -19.09 20.19
CA ARG A 41 2.56 -19.92 21.22
C ARG A 41 1.98 -21.23 20.69
N GLY A 42 2.65 -21.85 19.70
CA GLY A 42 2.22 -23.11 19.10
C GLY A 42 1.08 -22.97 18.09
N SER A 43 0.81 -21.77 17.61
CA SER A 43 -0.07 -21.49 16.48
C SER A 43 0.74 -20.89 15.34
N VAL A 44 0.56 -21.42 14.14
CA VAL A 44 1.16 -20.89 12.91
C VAL A 44 0.09 -20.10 12.17
N SER A 45 0.43 -18.87 11.79
CA SER A 45 -0.40 -18.03 10.93
C SER A 45 0.32 -17.76 9.61
N VAL A 46 -0.41 -17.74 8.51
CA VAL A 46 0.12 -17.52 7.16
C VAL A 46 -0.76 -16.51 6.45
N LEU A 47 -0.14 -15.50 5.86
CA LEU A 47 -0.79 -14.60 4.90
C LEU A 47 -0.50 -15.12 3.49
N CYS A 48 -1.55 -15.49 2.75
CA CYS A 48 -1.44 -15.88 1.36
C CYS A 48 -2.08 -14.85 0.44
N LYS A 49 -1.47 -14.67 -0.73
CA LYS A 49 -2.00 -13.92 -1.86
C LYS A 49 -2.41 -14.90 -2.95
N LEU A 50 -3.64 -14.78 -3.44
CA LEU A 50 -4.14 -15.49 -4.61
C LEU A 50 -4.39 -14.47 -5.71
N VAL A 51 -3.84 -14.72 -6.89
CA VAL A 51 -4.04 -13.89 -8.08
C VAL A 51 -4.79 -14.72 -9.11
N VAL A 52 -5.89 -14.19 -9.63
CA VAL A 52 -6.67 -14.80 -10.71
C VAL A 52 -6.91 -13.74 -11.78
N ASP A 53 -6.45 -13.98 -13.01
CA ASP A 53 -6.59 -13.03 -14.14
C ASP A 53 -6.10 -11.59 -13.81
N GLY A 54 -5.04 -11.48 -12.99
CA GLY A 54 -4.48 -10.19 -12.58
C GLY A 54 -5.18 -9.54 -11.38
N VAL A 55 -6.32 -10.05 -10.94
CA VAL A 55 -6.99 -9.61 -9.70
C VAL A 55 -6.40 -10.37 -8.53
N SER A 56 -5.96 -9.66 -7.49
CA SER A 56 -5.37 -10.27 -6.30
C SER A 56 -6.30 -10.18 -5.09
N LYS A 57 -6.35 -11.25 -4.30
CA LYS A 57 -6.98 -11.31 -2.98
C LYS A 57 -5.99 -11.88 -1.98
N MET A 58 -6.04 -11.41 -0.73
CA MET A 58 -5.16 -11.89 0.33
C MET A 58 -5.97 -12.25 1.57
N GLN A 59 -5.56 -13.32 2.25
CA GLN A 59 -6.20 -13.75 3.49
C GLN A 59 -5.24 -14.44 4.43
N PHE A 60 -5.52 -14.33 5.72
CA PHE A 60 -4.85 -15.08 6.76
C PHE A 60 -5.49 -16.46 6.96
N GLY A 61 -4.63 -17.47 7.01
CA GLY A 61 -4.94 -18.78 7.54
C GLY A 61 -4.15 -19.06 8.81
N SER A 62 -4.66 -19.92 9.68
CA SER A 62 -3.96 -20.34 10.88
C SER A 62 -4.17 -21.82 11.16
N ALA A 63 -3.17 -22.44 11.81
CA ALA A 63 -3.24 -23.83 12.27
C ALA A 63 -2.39 -24.04 13.53
N ARG A 64 -2.80 -24.97 14.40
CA ARG A 64 -2.01 -25.36 15.57
C ARG A 64 -0.85 -26.26 15.20
N ALA A 65 0.32 -26.02 15.77
CA ALA A 65 1.56 -26.72 15.44
C ALA A 65 1.62 -28.16 15.97
N ASN A 66 0.85 -28.57 16.96
CA ASN A 66 0.70 -29.93 17.50
C ASN A 66 1.98 -30.80 17.42
N GLY A 67 3.16 -30.20 17.61
CA GLY A 67 4.47 -30.86 17.51
C GLY A 67 5.11 -30.90 16.11
N ASP A 68 4.39 -30.53 15.05
CA ASP A 68 4.89 -30.47 13.66
C ASP A 68 4.58 -29.11 13.04
N THR A 69 5.55 -28.20 13.12
CA THR A 69 5.42 -26.83 12.59
C THR A 69 5.28 -26.82 11.06
N GLY A 70 5.94 -27.77 10.35
CA GLY A 70 5.86 -27.83 8.89
C GLY A 70 4.46 -28.17 8.40
N LYS A 71 3.81 -29.15 9.01
CA LYS A 71 2.42 -29.48 8.69
C LYS A 71 1.45 -28.37 9.10
N ALA A 72 1.73 -27.68 10.22
CA ALA A 72 0.91 -26.54 10.64
C ALA A 72 1.03 -25.39 9.65
N LEU A 73 2.23 -25.12 9.13
CA LEU A 73 2.46 -24.10 8.11
C LEU A 73 1.66 -24.41 6.82
N GLN A 74 1.72 -25.67 6.36
CA GLN A 74 0.97 -26.08 5.18
C GLN A 74 -0.54 -25.91 5.38
N ARG A 75 -1.09 -26.39 6.51
CA ARG A 75 -2.52 -26.23 6.81
C ARG A 75 -2.94 -24.75 6.93
N ALA A 76 -2.09 -23.92 7.50
CA ALA A 76 -2.36 -22.49 7.58
C ALA A 76 -2.40 -21.84 6.19
N ALA A 77 -1.48 -22.23 5.30
CA ALA A 77 -1.46 -21.77 3.91
C ALA A 77 -2.70 -22.24 3.12
N ASP A 78 -3.08 -23.50 3.26
CA ASP A 78 -4.27 -24.06 2.62
C ASP A 78 -5.54 -23.35 3.08
N ASN A 79 -5.66 -23.09 4.38
CA ASN A 79 -6.77 -22.33 4.95
C ASN A 79 -6.81 -20.87 4.44
N ALA A 80 -5.64 -20.23 4.26
CA ALA A 80 -5.56 -18.89 3.71
C ALA A 80 -5.99 -18.87 2.25
N LEU A 81 -5.50 -19.81 1.44
CA LEU A 81 -5.84 -19.92 0.01
C LEU A 81 -7.33 -20.24 -0.21
N ALA A 82 -7.92 -21.12 0.58
CA ALA A 82 -9.35 -21.41 0.50
C ALA A 82 -10.18 -20.14 0.75
N LYS A 83 -9.84 -19.37 1.79
CA LYS A 83 -10.49 -18.09 2.07
C LYS A 83 -10.29 -17.06 0.96
N CYS A 84 -9.09 -17.00 0.35
CA CYS A 84 -8.87 -16.15 -0.81
C CYS A 84 -9.78 -16.54 -1.99
N ALA A 85 -9.92 -17.83 -2.26
CA ALA A 85 -10.78 -18.32 -3.32
C ALA A 85 -12.25 -17.94 -3.11
N ASP A 86 -12.74 -18.00 -1.87
CA ASP A 86 -14.11 -17.62 -1.53
C ASP A 86 -14.40 -16.12 -1.73
N MET A 87 -13.35 -15.30 -1.76
CA MET A 87 -13.47 -13.85 -2.01
C MET A 87 -13.66 -13.48 -3.49
N PHE A 88 -13.45 -14.43 -4.40
CA PHE A 88 -13.74 -14.22 -5.83
C PHE A 88 -15.21 -14.55 -6.09
N ALA A 89 -16.05 -13.53 -6.30
CA ALA A 89 -17.38 -13.71 -6.81
C ALA A 89 -17.33 -14.01 -8.31
N ASP A 90 -18.32 -14.74 -8.85
CA ASP A 90 -18.37 -15.05 -10.28
C ASP A 90 -18.45 -13.79 -11.19
N ALA A 91 -18.86 -12.65 -10.60
CA ALA A 91 -18.89 -11.35 -11.26
C ALA A 91 -17.53 -10.64 -11.33
N ASP A 92 -16.53 -11.06 -10.55
CA ASP A 92 -15.19 -10.47 -10.51
C ASP A 92 -14.26 -11.01 -11.60
N LEU A 93 -14.69 -12.04 -12.32
CA LEU A 93 -13.90 -12.68 -13.36
C LEU A 93 -14.33 -12.17 -14.74
N PRO A 94 -13.42 -11.66 -15.57
CA PRO A 94 -13.74 -11.33 -16.95
C PRO A 94 -14.17 -12.58 -17.70
N ALA A 95 -15.19 -12.46 -18.58
CA ALA A 95 -15.64 -13.57 -19.42
C ALA A 95 -14.46 -14.14 -20.23
N PRO A 96 -14.39 -15.47 -20.46
CA PRO A 96 -13.31 -16.08 -21.22
C PRO A 96 -13.27 -15.47 -22.62
N THR A 97 -12.22 -14.72 -22.91
CA THR A 97 -11.94 -14.22 -24.26
C THR A 97 -11.10 -15.26 -24.98
N ASP A 98 -11.69 -15.85 -26.02
CA ASP A 98 -10.96 -16.62 -27.01
C ASP A 98 -9.88 -15.74 -27.66
N ALA A 99 -8.68 -16.28 -27.74
CA ALA A 99 -7.51 -15.60 -28.21
C ALA A 99 -7.65 -15.11 -29.67
N ALA A 100 -7.52 -13.82 -29.89
CA ALA A 100 -7.23 -13.23 -31.20
C ALA A 100 -6.15 -12.14 -31.06
N PRO A 101 -5.33 -11.90 -32.09
CA PRO A 101 -4.00 -11.31 -31.98
C PRO A 101 -4.02 -9.80 -31.77
N SER A 102 -2.99 -9.32 -31.06
CA SER A 102 -2.73 -7.92 -30.72
C SER A 102 -2.74 -6.99 -31.94
N PRO A 103 -3.47 -5.88 -31.92
CA PRO A 103 -3.24 -4.78 -32.83
C PRO A 103 -2.24 -3.77 -32.27
N SER A 104 -1.37 -3.33 -33.17
CA SER A 104 -0.36 -2.30 -33.01
C SER A 104 -0.90 -1.00 -32.40
N ARG A 105 -0.14 -0.43 -31.45
CA ARG A 105 -0.35 0.90 -30.89
C ARG A 105 -0.30 1.97 -31.99
N GLN A 106 -1.40 2.67 -32.17
CA GLN A 106 -1.43 4.01 -32.73
C GLN A 106 -1.74 5.00 -31.62
N SER A 107 -0.84 5.97 -31.44
CA SER A 107 -1.01 7.09 -30.52
C SER A 107 -2.15 8.01 -31.00
N PRO A 108 -3.06 8.44 -30.14
CA PRO A 108 -3.99 9.51 -30.48
C PRO A 108 -3.32 10.88 -30.30
N ALA A 109 -3.66 11.79 -31.21
CA ALA A 109 -3.23 13.18 -31.25
C ALA A 109 -3.82 14.00 -30.08
N PRO A 110 -3.20 15.14 -29.67
CA PRO A 110 -3.61 15.89 -28.51
C PRO A 110 -4.96 16.59 -28.72
N GLY A 111 -5.95 16.19 -27.93
CA GLY A 111 -7.25 16.84 -27.84
C GLY A 111 -7.25 17.89 -26.71
N GLN A 112 -7.91 19.00 -26.99
CA GLN A 112 -8.03 20.18 -26.12
C GLN A 112 -8.66 19.86 -24.74
N PRO A 113 -8.35 20.63 -23.68
CA PRO A 113 -8.86 20.41 -22.35
C PRO A 113 -10.37 20.72 -22.27
N GLN A 114 -11.17 19.71 -22.03
CA GLN A 114 -12.56 19.91 -21.63
C GLN A 114 -12.61 19.93 -20.10
N THR A 115 -12.89 21.09 -19.56
CA THR A 115 -13.28 21.26 -18.16
C THR A 115 -14.63 20.55 -17.92
N VAL A 116 -14.58 19.39 -17.30
CA VAL A 116 -15.78 18.73 -16.79
C VAL A 116 -15.81 18.89 -15.27
N ALA A 117 -16.38 19.99 -14.83
CA ALA A 117 -16.88 20.09 -13.47
C ALA A 117 -18.15 19.25 -13.37
N THR A 118 -18.03 18.04 -12.85
CA THR A 118 -19.20 17.28 -12.43
C THR A 118 -18.99 16.84 -10.99
N GLN A 119 -19.46 17.65 -10.06
CA GLN A 119 -19.74 17.21 -8.70
C GLN A 119 -20.87 16.18 -8.79
N ALA A 120 -20.52 14.91 -8.80
CA ALA A 120 -21.49 13.87 -8.48
C ALA A 120 -21.86 14.03 -7.01
N ALA A 121 -23.03 14.56 -6.73
CA ALA A 121 -23.62 14.55 -5.41
C ALA A 121 -23.81 13.07 -5.03
N VAL A 122 -22.96 12.58 -4.15
CA VAL A 122 -23.17 11.31 -3.46
C VAL A 122 -24.42 11.53 -2.59
N SER A 123 -25.56 10.98 -3.02
CA SER A 123 -26.75 10.89 -2.19
C SER A 123 -26.36 10.04 -0.97
N GLY A 124 -26.30 10.67 0.21
CA GLY A 124 -25.88 10.04 1.46
C GLY A 124 -26.89 8.98 1.92
N GLY A 125 -26.85 7.82 1.28
CA GLY A 125 -27.44 6.61 1.84
C GLY A 125 -26.64 6.24 3.09
N LYS A 126 -27.32 5.98 4.21
CA LYS A 126 -26.67 5.38 5.38
C LYS A 126 -26.09 4.04 4.95
N LEU A 127 -24.75 3.93 4.97
CA LEU A 127 -24.10 2.64 4.86
C LEU A 127 -24.55 1.77 6.04
N ASP A 128 -24.85 0.51 5.78
CA ASP A 128 -25.09 -0.45 6.86
C ASP A 128 -23.75 -0.73 7.59
N ILE A 129 -23.86 -1.18 8.83
CA ILE A 129 -22.69 -1.36 9.69
C ILE A 129 -21.72 -2.42 9.17
N VAL A 130 -22.24 -3.45 8.50
CA VAL A 130 -21.41 -4.54 7.94
C VAL A 130 -20.57 -4.02 6.78
N THR A 131 -21.18 -3.25 5.88
CA THR A 131 -20.46 -2.60 4.78
C THR A 131 -19.39 -1.65 5.30
N LEU A 132 -19.68 -0.88 6.37
CA LEU A 132 -18.71 0.01 6.98
C LEU A 132 -17.52 -0.76 7.57
N ASP A 133 -17.79 -1.84 8.30
CA ASP A 133 -16.74 -2.70 8.87
C ASP A 133 -15.87 -3.34 7.78
N LEU A 134 -16.48 -3.76 6.67
CA LEU A 134 -15.74 -4.32 5.52
C LEU A 134 -14.79 -3.28 4.90
N ILE A 135 -15.28 -2.05 4.71
CA ILE A 135 -14.45 -0.94 4.18
C ILE A 135 -13.31 -0.62 5.14
N GLU A 136 -13.59 -0.49 6.44
CA GLU A 136 -12.57 -0.19 7.45
C GLU A 136 -11.48 -1.29 7.46
N ASN A 137 -11.87 -2.55 7.47
CA ASN A 137 -10.92 -3.67 7.46
C ASN A 137 -10.10 -3.72 6.16
N ALA A 138 -10.72 -3.43 5.00
CA ALA A 138 -10.00 -3.36 3.74
C ALA A 138 -8.94 -2.25 3.73
N LEU A 139 -9.26 -1.07 4.26
CA LEU A 139 -8.32 0.05 4.37
C LEU A 139 -7.20 -0.24 5.36
N ARG A 140 -7.51 -0.90 6.51
CA ARG A 140 -6.49 -1.33 7.47
C ARG A 140 -5.53 -2.35 6.85
N ASN A 141 -6.05 -3.31 6.09
CA ASN A 141 -5.22 -4.29 5.38
C ASN A 141 -4.34 -3.63 4.33
N ALA A 142 -4.87 -2.67 3.55
CA ALA A 142 -4.08 -1.91 2.58
C ALA A 142 -2.92 -1.16 3.27
N ARG A 143 -3.18 -0.54 4.43
CA ARG A 143 -2.13 0.12 5.21
C ARG A 143 -1.06 -0.88 5.69
N HIS A 144 -1.44 -2.04 6.20
CA HIS A 144 -0.48 -3.09 6.60
C HIS A 144 0.32 -3.62 5.41
N GLU A 145 -0.28 -3.68 4.22
CA GLU A 145 0.45 -4.05 3.01
C GLU A 145 1.51 -2.99 2.64
N MET A 146 1.21 -1.71 2.83
CA MET A 146 2.19 -0.63 2.65
C MET A 146 3.40 -0.81 3.58
N ASP A 147 3.19 -1.06 4.89
CA ASP A 147 4.25 -1.39 5.86
C ASP A 147 5.08 -2.57 5.36
N ALA A 148 4.43 -3.67 5.04
CA ALA A 148 5.08 -4.93 4.67
C ALA A 148 5.89 -4.82 3.37
N VAL A 149 5.42 -4.04 2.40
CA VAL A 149 6.16 -3.80 1.15
C VAL A 149 7.42 -3.00 1.46
N LEU A 150 7.29 -1.90 2.22
CA LEU A 150 8.41 -1.03 2.51
C LEU A 150 9.50 -1.75 3.32
N PHE A 151 9.16 -2.46 4.40
CA PHE A 151 10.14 -3.19 5.21
C PHE A 151 10.90 -4.27 4.43
N ARG A 152 10.30 -4.83 3.38
CA ARG A 152 10.97 -5.81 2.51
C ARG A 152 11.81 -5.18 1.42
N SER A 153 11.41 -4.03 0.89
CA SER A 153 12.09 -3.36 -0.23
C SER A 153 13.16 -2.37 0.23
N ALA A 154 12.97 -1.73 1.38
CA ALA A 154 13.92 -0.75 1.90
C ALA A 154 15.30 -1.36 2.14
N MET A 155 16.34 -0.64 1.75
CA MET A 155 17.73 -1.05 1.94
C MET A 155 18.37 -0.40 3.16
N SER A 156 17.86 0.75 3.60
CA SER A 156 18.39 1.38 4.80
C SER A 156 17.96 0.64 6.07
N PRO A 157 18.84 0.48 7.06
CA PRO A 157 18.49 -0.13 8.33
C PRO A 157 17.50 0.70 9.14
N VAL A 158 17.41 2.00 8.92
CA VAL A 158 16.50 2.89 9.63
C VAL A 158 15.05 2.53 9.31
N ILE A 159 14.73 2.35 8.04
CA ILE A 159 13.38 1.92 7.63
C ILE A 159 13.20 0.42 7.85
N ARG A 160 14.12 -0.42 7.34
CA ARG A 160 13.94 -1.87 7.33
C ARG A 160 13.99 -2.53 8.71
N GLU A 161 14.84 -2.02 9.63
CA GLU A 161 15.09 -2.66 10.93
C GLU A 161 14.49 -1.87 12.10
N GLN A 162 14.53 -0.53 12.03
CA GLN A 162 13.96 0.32 13.07
C GLN A 162 12.50 0.67 12.82
N HIS A 163 11.99 0.42 11.60
CA HIS A 163 10.63 0.70 11.18
C HIS A 163 10.25 2.18 11.38
N ASP A 164 11.22 3.08 11.08
CA ASP A 164 11.01 4.52 11.20
C ASP A 164 10.32 5.06 9.94
N GLU A 165 9.07 4.67 9.80
CA GLU A 165 8.17 5.05 8.73
C GLU A 165 6.70 4.95 9.20
N TYR A 166 5.79 5.70 8.58
CA TYR A 166 4.37 5.66 8.96
C TYR A 166 3.46 5.90 7.76
N PRO A 167 2.87 4.82 7.21
CA PRO A 167 1.90 4.94 6.14
C PRO A 167 0.54 5.35 6.67
N MET A 168 -0.21 6.08 5.85
CA MET A 168 -1.58 6.46 6.14
C MET A 168 -2.43 6.51 4.88
N ILE A 169 -3.74 6.38 5.09
CA ILE A 169 -4.77 6.59 4.09
C ILE A 169 -5.69 7.70 4.59
N THR A 170 -5.97 8.67 3.73
CA THR A 170 -6.76 9.85 4.07
C THR A 170 -7.94 10.04 3.14
N ASP A 171 -8.90 10.86 3.56
CA ASP A 171 -9.97 11.35 2.69
C ASP A 171 -9.45 12.44 1.72
N PRO A 172 -10.30 12.95 0.78
CA PRO A 172 -9.89 13.98 -0.16
C PRO A 172 -9.48 15.32 0.47
N LYS A 173 -9.79 15.53 1.75
CA LYS A 173 -9.38 16.71 2.53
C LYS A 173 -8.10 16.46 3.32
N GLY A 174 -7.49 15.29 3.16
CA GLY A 174 -6.29 14.90 3.88
C GLY A 174 -6.55 14.45 5.33
N ARG A 175 -7.79 14.28 5.76
CA ARG A 175 -8.09 13.78 7.11
C ARG A 175 -7.83 12.29 7.16
N MET A 176 -7.06 11.85 8.14
CA MET A 176 -6.68 10.45 8.30
C MET A 176 -7.91 9.57 8.51
N ILE A 177 -8.02 8.50 7.73
CA ILE A 177 -8.98 7.41 7.90
C ILE A 177 -8.30 6.25 8.61
N VAL A 178 -7.11 5.85 8.13
CA VAL A 178 -6.28 4.80 8.72
C VAL A 178 -4.83 5.29 8.76
N GLY A 179 -4.17 5.15 9.89
CA GLY A 179 -2.79 5.57 10.09
C GLY A 179 -2.43 5.69 11.56
N GLN A 180 -1.30 6.32 11.84
CA GLN A 180 -0.79 6.61 13.17
C GLN A 180 -0.39 8.09 13.26
N PHE A 181 -0.30 8.64 14.47
CA PHE A 181 0.24 9.97 14.77
C PHE A 181 -0.46 11.18 14.13
N GLY A 182 -1.61 11.04 13.49
CA GLY A 182 -2.31 12.12 12.81
C GLY A 182 -1.88 12.29 11.35
N SER A 183 -2.46 13.28 10.66
CA SER A 183 -2.20 13.53 9.25
C SER A 183 -1.54 14.89 9.03
N TYR A 184 -0.46 14.91 8.29
CA TYR A 184 0.22 16.12 7.78
C TYR A 184 -0.36 16.61 6.44
N VAL A 185 -1.18 15.80 5.79
CA VAL A 185 -1.72 16.08 4.46
C VAL A 185 -2.56 17.36 4.40
N PRO A 186 -3.44 17.68 5.38
CA PRO A 186 -4.22 18.91 5.35
C PRO A 186 -3.34 20.17 5.30
N GLU A 187 -2.22 20.18 6.02
CA GLU A 187 -1.32 21.33 6.03
C GLU A 187 -0.55 21.44 4.71
N MET A 188 -0.12 20.31 4.12
CA MET A 188 0.48 20.30 2.78
C MET A 188 -0.46 20.88 1.73
N LEU A 189 -1.73 20.47 1.76
CA LEU A 189 -2.75 20.95 0.82
C LEU A 189 -3.07 22.45 0.99
N LYS A 190 -2.93 23.00 2.20
CA LYS A 190 -3.09 24.44 2.46
C LYS A 190 -1.88 25.24 1.96
N MET A 191 -0.67 24.71 2.13
CA MET A 191 0.56 25.42 1.79
C MET A 191 0.80 25.54 0.28
N LYS A 192 0.29 24.58 -0.48
CA LYS A 192 0.43 24.56 -1.93
C LYS A 192 -0.86 24.06 -2.58
N ASN A 193 -1.39 24.86 -3.49
CA ASN A 193 -2.45 24.39 -4.38
C ASN A 193 -1.86 23.47 -5.43
N PHE A 194 -2.16 22.18 -5.34
CA PHE A 194 -1.74 21.18 -6.30
C PHE A 194 -2.84 21.03 -7.38
N ASP A 195 -2.42 21.10 -8.63
CA ASP A 195 -3.20 20.57 -9.75
C ASP A 195 -2.90 19.08 -9.82
N LEU A 196 -3.78 18.27 -9.18
CA LEU A 196 -3.58 16.84 -8.97
C LEU A 196 -4.22 16.03 -10.09
N GLU A 197 -3.42 15.11 -10.65
CA GLU A 197 -3.84 14.19 -11.69
C GLU A 197 -3.53 12.73 -11.30
N PRO A 198 -4.22 11.73 -11.90
CA PRO A 198 -3.87 10.33 -11.75
C PRO A 198 -2.41 10.07 -12.17
N GLY A 199 -1.66 9.38 -11.31
CA GLY A 199 -0.24 9.09 -11.55
C GLY A 199 0.73 10.13 -10.97
N ASP A 200 0.22 11.17 -10.32
CA ASP A 200 1.06 12.10 -9.56
C ASP A 200 1.63 11.42 -8.31
N VAL A 201 2.87 11.75 -7.98
CA VAL A 201 3.51 11.45 -6.71
C VAL A 201 4.20 12.71 -6.23
N ILE A 202 3.82 13.19 -5.06
CA ILE A 202 4.40 14.38 -4.46
C ILE A 202 5.40 13.97 -3.40
N LEU A 203 6.60 14.54 -3.46
CA LEU A 203 7.65 14.38 -2.48
C LEU A 203 7.90 15.71 -1.77
N GLN A 204 8.11 15.66 -0.46
CA GLN A 204 8.60 16.78 0.33
C GLN A 204 9.35 16.33 1.58
N SER A 205 10.22 17.22 2.14
CA SER A 205 10.88 17.03 3.43
C SER A 205 10.98 18.31 4.25
N ASP A 206 10.30 19.37 3.83
CA ASP A 206 10.36 20.67 4.53
C ASP A 206 9.35 20.72 5.68
N PRO A 207 9.78 20.76 6.97
CA PRO A 207 8.86 20.80 8.11
C PRO A 207 7.92 22.01 8.09
N PHE A 208 8.36 23.14 7.57
CA PHE A 208 7.54 24.35 7.51
C PHE A 208 6.42 24.24 6.47
N MET A 209 6.62 23.43 5.44
CA MET A 209 5.63 23.24 4.37
C MET A 209 4.57 22.14 4.71
N CYS A 210 4.69 21.52 5.88
CA CYS A 210 3.66 20.60 6.40
C CYS A 210 3.17 21.00 7.80
N GLY A 211 3.34 22.29 8.16
CA GLY A 211 2.85 22.79 9.43
C GLY A 211 3.56 22.22 10.66
N GLY A 212 4.80 21.74 10.53
CA GLY A 212 5.56 21.12 11.62
C GLY A 212 5.15 19.69 11.95
N ALA A 213 4.47 19.01 11.04
CA ALA A 213 4.05 17.62 11.24
C ALA A 213 5.20 16.62 11.20
N ILE A 214 6.34 16.99 10.62
CA ILE A 214 7.63 16.33 10.76
C ILE A 214 8.59 17.27 11.49
N SER A 215 9.56 16.74 12.23
CA SER A 215 10.44 17.53 13.09
C SER A 215 11.81 17.82 12.47
N HIS A 216 12.22 17.05 11.47
CA HIS A 216 13.51 17.16 10.79
C HIS A 216 13.40 16.76 9.31
N ILE A 217 14.36 17.21 8.51
CA ILE A 217 14.33 17.05 7.05
C ILE A 217 14.71 15.66 6.56
N ASN A 218 15.14 14.75 7.45
CA ASN A 218 15.36 13.35 7.12
C ASN A 218 14.04 12.63 6.81
N ASP A 219 12.91 13.10 7.35
CA ASP A 219 11.60 12.52 7.13
C ASP A 219 11.05 12.96 5.77
N TRP A 220 11.19 12.10 4.77
CA TRP A 220 10.64 12.37 3.46
C TRP A 220 9.20 11.89 3.39
N ILE A 221 8.30 12.82 3.04
CA ILE A 221 6.89 12.54 2.86
C ILE A 221 6.61 12.27 1.40
N ILE A 222 5.99 11.13 1.14
CA ILE A 222 5.39 10.80 -0.17
C ILE A 222 3.88 10.91 -0.04
N LEU A 223 3.24 11.61 -0.98
CA LEU A 223 1.80 11.76 -1.07
C LEU A 223 1.34 11.37 -2.47
N VAL A 224 0.42 10.41 -2.54
CA VAL A 224 -0.15 9.90 -3.79
C VAL A 224 -1.65 10.13 -3.80
N PRO A 225 -2.20 10.94 -4.70
CA PRO A 225 -3.63 11.11 -4.84
C PRO A 225 -4.28 9.87 -5.45
N VAL A 226 -5.38 9.45 -4.87
CA VAL A 226 -6.16 8.29 -5.32
C VAL A 226 -7.42 8.77 -6.01
N PHE A 227 -7.59 8.39 -7.27
CA PHE A 227 -8.73 8.75 -8.09
C PHE A 227 -9.62 7.53 -8.36
N PHE A 228 -10.92 7.77 -8.38
CA PHE A 228 -11.92 6.80 -8.79
C PHE A 228 -12.97 7.48 -9.68
N GLN A 229 -13.23 6.90 -10.86
CA GLN A 229 -14.18 7.44 -11.85
C GLN A 229 -13.97 8.95 -12.15
N GLY A 230 -12.70 9.38 -12.21
CA GLY A 230 -12.31 10.76 -12.49
C GLY A 230 -12.38 11.72 -11.29
N GLY A 231 -12.83 11.29 -10.13
CA GLY A 231 -12.86 12.07 -8.90
C GLY A 231 -11.77 11.70 -7.91
N LEU A 232 -11.19 12.68 -7.23
CA LEU A 232 -10.26 12.45 -6.12
C LEU A 232 -11.03 11.87 -4.92
N VAL A 233 -10.68 10.64 -4.50
CA VAL A 233 -11.35 9.95 -3.38
C VAL A 233 -10.54 9.93 -2.09
N GLY A 234 -9.25 10.25 -2.16
CA GLY A 234 -8.38 10.30 -1.00
C GLY A 234 -6.92 10.35 -1.38
N PHE A 235 -6.07 10.12 -0.39
CA PHE A 235 -4.63 10.01 -0.59
C PHE A 235 -4.11 8.78 0.14
N THR A 236 -3.11 8.14 -0.44
CA THR A 236 -2.16 7.33 0.33
C THR A 236 -0.92 8.19 0.59
N SER A 237 -0.39 8.11 1.77
CA SER A 237 0.79 8.87 2.13
C SER A 237 1.65 8.09 3.09
N MET A 238 2.94 8.36 3.06
CA MET A 238 3.93 7.74 3.92
C MET A 238 5.03 8.75 4.17
N PHE A 239 5.60 8.76 5.37
CA PHE A 239 6.93 9.28 5.53
C PHE A 239 7.90 8.15 5.91
N GLY A 240 9.16 8.33 5.57
CA GLY A 240 10.26 7.45 5.96
C GLY A 240 11.49 8.26 6.29
N HIS A 241 12.20 7.85 7.34
CA HIS A 241 13.44 8.49 7.76
C HIS A 241 14.59 8.10 6.83
N MET A 242 15.04 9.03 5.98
CA MET A 242 16.15 8.81 5.05
C MET A 242 17.49 8.78 5.75
N MET A 243 18.37 7.88 5.34
CA MET A 243 19.66 7.63 5.97
C MET A 243 20.59 8.85 5.96
N ASP A 244 20.58 9.63 4.89
CA ASP A 244 21.39 10.86 4.74
C ASP A 244 20.73 11.80 3.74
N VAL A 245 20.57 13.04 4.12
CA VAL A 245 19.98 14.10 3.29
C VAL A 245 20.93 15.29 3.10
N GLY A 246 22.23 15.05 3.25
CA GLY A 246 23.28 16.08 3.14
C GLY A 246 23.59 16.77 4.47
N GLY A 247 23.93 18.05 4.41
CA GLY A 247 24.34 18.80 5.60
C GLY A 247 25.78 18.52 6.06
N PRO A 248 26.21 19.08 7.21
CA PRO A 248 27.62 19.09 7.62
C PRO A 248 28.09 17.77 8.22
N VAL A 249 27.20 16.88 8.65
CA VAL A 249 27.55 15.62 9.31
C VAL A 249 26.92 14.43 8.57
N PRO A 250 27.62 13.28 8.51
CA PRO A 250 27.01 12.04 8.03
C PRO A 250 25.78 11.65 8.84
N GLY A 251 24.73 11.15 8.16
CA GLY A 251 23.45 10.83 8.78
C GLY A 251 22.53 12.03 8.97
N SER A 252 23.01 13.25 8.65
CA SER A 252 22.21 14.48 8.60
C SER A 252 21.44 14.82 9.89
N MET A 253 22.03 14.48 11.05
CA MET A 253 21.51 14.79 12.39
C MET A 253 22.50 15.65 13.19
N PRO A 254 22.77 16.92 12.75
CA PRO A 254 23.76 17.77 13.39
C PRO A 254 23.19 18.36 14.68
N THR A 255 23.66 17.88 15.83
CA THR A 255 23.22 18.37 17.16
C THR A 255 23.59 19.83 17.45
N ALA A 256 24.51 20.37 16.67
CA ALA A 256 24.97 21.79 16.79
C ALA A 256 24.33 22.71 15.75
N ALA A 257 23.37 22.23 14.94
CA ALA A 257 22.71 23.10 13.97
C ALA A 257 21.88 24.18 14.67
N THR A 258 22.07 25.41 14.23
CA THR A 258 21.33 26.59 14.73
C THR A 258 20.26 27.07 13.76
N SER A 259 20.19 26.44 12.60
CA SER A 259 19.16 26.69 11.60
C SER A 259 18.94 25.45 10.73
N ILE A 260 17.76 25.36 10.15
CA ILE A 260 17.38 24.24 9.27
C ILE A 260 18.27 24.09 8.03
N PHE A 261 18.89 25.17 7.59
CA PHE A 261 19.85 25.13 6.47
C PHE A 261 21.13 24.34 6.79
N GLY A 262 21.41 24.15 8.08
CA GLY A 262 22.50 23.29 8.54
C GLY A 262 22.11 21.81 8.67
N GLU A 263 20.87 21.43 8.42
CA GLU A 263 20.42 20.03 8.58
C GLU A 263 20.55 19.21 7.29
N GLY A 264 20.54 19.86 6.13
CA GLY A 264 20.67 19.19 4.83
C GLY A 264 19.75 19.77 3.77
N LEU A 265 19.37 18.95 2.79
CA LEU A 265 18.55 19.35 1.66
C LEU A 265 17.07 19.46 2.07
N ARG A 266 16.52 20.65 2.00
CA ARG A 266 15.09 20.89 2.15
C ARG A 266 14.40 20.70 0.81
N ILE A 267 13.43 19.79 0.75
CA ILE A 267 12.63 19.52 -0.45
C ILE A 267 11.25 20.14 -0.24
N PRO A 268 10.92 21.23 -0.95
CA PRO A 268 9.54 21.75 -0.93
C PRO A 268 8.61 20.74 -1.61
N PRO A 269 7.26 20.84 -1.42
CA PRO A 269 6.34 19.96 -2.11
C PRO A 269 6.52 20.05 -3.63
N ILE A 270 7.03 18.98 -4.24
CA ILE A 270 7.28 18.85 -5.69
C ILE A 270 6.61 17.59 -6.23
N LYS A 271 6.18 17.63 -7.48
CA LYS A 271 5.78 16.42 -8.18
C LYS A 271 7.04 15.64 -8.56
N LEU A 272 7.30 14.54 -7.88
CA LEU A 272 8.35 13.59 -8.26
C LEU A 272 7.93 12.78 -9.48
N TYR A 273 6.64 12.43 -9.55
CA TYR A 273 6.00 11.95 -10.77
C TYR A 273 4.84 12.89 -11.11
N GLU A 274 4.71 13.20 -12.38
CA GLU A 274 3.61 14.00 -12.92
C GLU A 274 2.91 13.18 -14.00
N GLY A 275 1.63 12.83 -13.74
CA GLY A 275 0.87 11.95 -14.62
C GLY A 275 1.55 10.60 -14.90
N GLY A 276 2.29 10.05 -13.95
CA GLY A 276 3.05 8.80 -14.08
C GLY A 276 4.43 8.95 -14.73
N VAL A 277 4.85 10.18 -15.06
CA VAL A 277 6.18 10.45 -15.65
C VAL A 277 7.12 10.97 -14.58
N LEU A 278 8.26 10.29 -14.40
CA LEU A 278 9.28 10.69 -13.42
C LEU A 278 9.90 12.05 -13.77
N ASN A 279 9.98 12.94 -12.81
CA ASN A 279 10.74 14.18 -12.86
C ASN A 279 12.22 13.88 -12.60
N GLN A 280 12.94 13.46 -13.64
CA GLN A 280 14.33 13.05 -13.54
C GLN A 280 15.23 14.16 -13.00
N ALA A 281 14.99 15.41 -13.38
CA ALA A 281 15.80 16.54 -12.93
C ALA A 281 15.66 16.77 -11.42
N ALA A 282 14.46 16.61 -10.86
CA ALA A 282 14.24 16.69 -9.41
C ALA A 282 14.94 15.54 -8.69
N LEU A 283 14.81 14.31 -9.20
CA LEU A 283 15.48 13.14 -8.65
C LEU A 283 17.00 13.29 -8.64
N ASP A 284 17.58 13.70 -9.77
CA ASP A 284 19.03 13.91 -9.90
C ASP A 284 19.55 14.98 -8.93
N LEU A 285 18.81 16.08 -8.79
CA LEU A 285 19.15 17.14 -7.83
C LEU A 285 19.16 16.58 -6.39
N ILE A 286 18.15 15.81 -6.01
CA ILE A 286 18.03 15.24 -4.67
C ILE A 286 19.16 14.25 -4.42
N MET A 287 19.37 13.29 -5.34
CA MET A 287 20.38 12.23 -5.17
C MET A 287 21.82 12.77 -5.19
N THR A 288 22.09 13.89 -5.87
CA THR A 288 23.41 14.55 -5.86
C THR A 288 23.71 15.17 -4.49
N ASN A 289 22.71 15.54 -3.72
CA ASN A 289 22.88 16.21 -2.42
C ASN A 289 22.86 15.27 -1.21
N THR A 290 22.85 13.97 -1.40
CA THR A 290 22.93 12.94 -0.35
C THR A 290 24.25 12.17 -0.46
N ARG A 291 24.78 11.66 0.67
CA ARG A 291 25.98 10.79 0.69
C ARG A 291 25.65 9.34 0.40
N THR A 292 24.37 8.96 0.53
CA THR A 292 23.87 7.60 0.35
C THR A 292 22.82 7.50 -0.77
N PRO A 293 23.13 7.97 -2.01
CA PRO A 293 22.13 8.07 -3.06
C PRO A 293 21.50 6.73 -3.43
N ALA A 294 22.26 5.64 -3.39
CA ALA A 294 21.73 4.31 -3.71
C ALA A 294 20.73 3.81 -2.66
N LEU A 295 21.00 4.07 -1.37
CA LEU A 295 20.08 3.71 -0.28
C LEU A 295 18.82 4.56 -0.36
N ASN A 296 18.97 5.89 -0.45
CA ASN A 296 17.84 6.81 -0.54
C ASN A 296 16.96 6.56 -1.77
N TYR A 297 17.59 6.19 -2.91
CA TYR A 297 16.83 5.84 -4.12
C TYR A 297 16.05 4.53 -3.97
N SER A 298 16.61 3.57 -3.24
CA SER A 298 15.93 2.29 -2.98
C SER A 298 14.79 2.42 -1.98
N ASP A 299 14.91 3.35 -1.03
CA ASP A 299 13.91 3.58 0.01
C ASP A 299 12.79 4.52 -0.46
N LEU A 300 13.04 5.33 -1.50
CA LEU A 300 12.08 6.22 -2.15
C LEU A 300 11.14 5.47 -3.10
#